data_533cd324891dcb553f4f143b548c2d32
#
_entry.id   533cd324891dcb553f4f143b548c2d32
#
_cell.length_a   1.000
_cell.length_b   1.000
_cell.length_c   1.000
_cell.angle_alpha   90.00
_cell.angle_beta   90.00
_cell.angle_gamma   90.00
#
_symmetry.space_group_name_H-M   'P 1'
#
loop_
_entity.id
_entity.type
_entity.pdbx_description
1 polymer ?
#
loop_
_entity_poly.entity_id
_entity_poly.type
_entity_poly.pdbx_seq_one_letter_code
_entity_poly.pdbx_strand_id
1 'polypeptide(L)'
;MTKATKENLDKPLGYKYRWLILAVMLAAEIMDLIDATIINVGGPTLQKYLGTSVIDLQWIIGGYTLALGSGLILGGRLGDRFGRRYMFLFGMIGFTAASLACSMAQSTQALITLRFIQGFLGAMLLPQGFGLLKAVFPPKELGQAFGVFGPVFGLAGILGPVLGGGLIQADLFGLGWRAVFLVNVPIGIAAAAIAWRVLPKVPGDKAIKIDILGALLVIASSALLIYPLIQGQKENWPAWTFISLAVSIAGFVLFAFQQRWISKTKLAPLINPTILTKPAYTVGLLGMALFFAGVTGFALIITLFLQLGQHFSSGEAGLGNIPIAVGFAIGAGLSGGFLAAKFGRKVLQLGAGLEIVGLLVLWFVVNSQTEFNFWLLVPGMVITGLGSGLIVAALFDIVLGAADETEVGSASGVLSAVQSIASSLGVAVFGTVFFGQAKLGQINQGLLNSLWVSVGLMVLFLVVTPFLPKQTND
;
A
#
# COMPACT_ATOMS: atom_id res chain seq x y z
N MET A 1 18.13 25.78 12.26
CA MET A 1 18.68 25.90 10.89
C MET A 1 19.83 26.88 10.92
N THR A 2 21.04 26.46 10.60
CA THR A 2 22.21 27.34 10.48
C THR A 2 22.06 28.26 9.27
N LYS A 3 22.58 29.51 9.34
CA LYS A 3 22.56 30.52 8.26
C LYS A 3 22.99 29.95 6.89
N ALA A 4 23.99 29.08 6.87
CA ALA A 4 24.50 28.42 5.65
C ALA A 4 23.49 27.45 5.00
N THR A 5 22.56 26.85 5.76
CA THR A 5 21.51 25.97 5.23
C THR A 5 20.37 26.77 4.63
N LYS A 6 20.04 27.96 5.17
CA LYS A 6 19.06 28.88 4.58
C LYS A 6 19.55 29.46 3.26
N GLU A 7 20.81 29.89 3.19
CA GLU A 7 21.39 30.53 1.98
C GLU A 7 21.40 29.64 0.72
N ASN A 8 21.44 28.30 0.88
CA ASN A 8 21.37 27.36 -0.23
C ASN A 8 19.94 26.91 -0.61
N LEU A 9 18.96 27.17 0.24
CA LEU A 9 17.53 26.85 -0.01
C LEU A 9 16.76 28.05 -0.61
N ASP A 10 17.24 29.28 -0.40
CA ASP A 10 16.60 30.51 -0.91
C ASP A 10 16.98 30.86 -2.37
N LYS A 11 17.67 29.98 -3.11
CA LYS A 11 17.93 30.19 -4.53
C LYS A 11 16.63 29.97 -5.32
N PRO A 12 16.23 30.93 -6.17
CA PRO A 12 15.00 30.84 -6.95
C PRO A 12 14.97 29.69 -7.97
N LEU A 13 16.03 28.91 -8.12
CA LEU A 13 16.21 27.81 -9.06
C LEU A 13 16.08 26.40 -8.44
N GLY A 14 15.83 26.26 -7.13
CA GLY A 14 15.76 24.94 -6.46
C GLY A 14 17.13 24.22 -6.38
N TYR A 15 17.13 23.03 -5.77
CA TYR A 15 18.34 22.22 -5.67
C TYR A 15 18.74 21.61 -7.03
N LYS A 16 20.00 21.68 -7.42
CA LYS A 16 20.52 21.27 -8.74
C LYS A 16 20.07 19.85 -9.15
N TYR A 17 20.04 18.92 -8.21
CA TYR A 17 19.74 17.50 -8.45
C TYR A 17 18.28 17.13 -8.12
N ARG A 18 17.34 18.09 -7.99
CA ARG A 18 15.98 17.83 -7.54
C ARG A 18 15.24 16.77 -8.36
N TRP A 19 15.36 16.81 -9.68
CA TRP A 19 14.73 15.81 -10.56
C TRP A 19 15.36 14.42 -10.44
N LEU A 20 16.68 14.33 -10.20
CA LEU A 20 17.33 13.07 -9.95
C LEU A 20 16.95 12.51 -8.57
N ILE A 21 16.74 13.37 -7.58
CA ILE A 21 16.19 12.99 -6.28
C ILE A 21 14.77 12.46 -6.43
N LEU A 22 13.93 13.13 -7.24
CA LEU A 22 12.59 12.61 -7.55
C LEU A 22 12.68 11.21 -8.19
N ALA A 23 13.56 11.00 -9.15
CA ALA A 23 13.75 9.69 -9.78
C ALA A 23 14.15 8.61 -8.76
N VAL A 24 15.03 8.92 -7.80
CA VAL A 24 15.41 8.00 -6.71
C VAL A 24 14.23 7.71 -5.78
N MET A 25 13.42 8.71 -5.45
CA MET A 25 12.20 8.50 -4.63
C MET A 25 11.18 7.63 -5.36
N LEU A 26 10.97 7.90 -6.66
CA LEU A 26 10.07 7.08 -7.48
C LEU A 26 10.58 5.64 -7.64
N ALA A 27 11.89 5.44 -7.74
CA ALA A 27 12.48 4.10 -7.77
C ALA A 27 12.21 3.34 -6.46
N ALA A 28 12.32 4.01 -5.30
CA ALA A 28 11.99 3.42 -4.01
C ALA A 28 10.51 3.03 -3.93
N GLU A 29 9.63 3.91 -4.41
CA GLU A 29 8.19 3.69 -4.44
C GLU A 29 7.80 2.55 -5.39
N ILE A 30 8.39 2.52 -6.58
CA ILE A 30 8.19 1.44 -7.55
C ILE A 30 8.63 0.09 -6.95
N MET A 31 9.78 0.06 -6.27
CA MET A 31 10.27 -1.15 -5.59
C MET A 31 9.27 -1.64 -4.54
N ASP A 32 8.74 -0.74 -3.70
CA ASP A 32 7.77 -1.08 -2.66
C ASP A 32 6.47 -1.62 -3.26
N LEU A 33 5.92 -0.94 -4.27
CA LEU A 33 4.67 -1.32 -4.93
C LEU A 33 4.79 -2.62 -5.72
N ILE A 34 5.90 -2.80 -6.44
CA ILE A 34 6.18 -4.05 -7.15
C ILE A 34 6.31 -5.18 -6.13
N ASP A 35 7.08 -4.99 -5.07
CA ASP A 35 7.31 -6.00 -4.02
C ASP A 35 6.02 -6.41 -3.30
N ALA A 36 5.10 -5.46 -3.08
CA ALA A 36 3.79 -5.73 -2.50
C ALA A 36 2.86 -6.54 -3.43
N THR A 37 2.98 -6.35 -4.74
CA THR A 37 2.04 -6.92 -5.73
C THR A 37 2.58 -8.16 -6.45
N ILE A 38 3.89 -8.24 -6.67
CA ILE A 38 4.57 -9.30 -7.44
C ILE A 38 4.37 -10.68 -6.79
N ILE A 39 4.31 -10.72 -5.46
CA ILE A 39 4.16 -11.96 -4.69
C ILE A 39 2.78 -12.61 -4.87
N ASN A 40 1.75 -11.84 -5.25
CA ASN A 40 0.42 -12.38 -5.52
C ASN A 40 0.44 -13.43 -6.63
N VAL A 41 1.26 -13.20 -7.65
CA VAL A 41 1.45 -14.14 -8.79
C VAL A 41 2.35 -15.30 -8.40
N GLY A 42 3.29 -15.08 -7.48
CA GLY A 42 4.22 -16.11 -6.98
C GLY A 42 3.61 -17.12 -6.01
N GLY A 43 2.42 -16.85 -5.47
CA GLY A 43 1.82 -17.63 -4.39
C GLY A 43 1.74 -19.15 -4.64
N PRO A 44 1.12 -19.64 -5.73
CA PRO A 44 1.06 -21.08 -6.03
C PRO A 44 2.43 -21.73 -6.25
N THR A 45 3.37 -20.98 -6.81
CA THR A 45 4.75 -21.45 -7.00
C THR A 45 5.44 -21.61 -5.64
N LEU A 46 5.27 -20.66 -4.71
CA LEU A 46 5.76 -20.77 -3.33
C LEU A 46 5.17 -21.98 -2.61
N GLN A 47 3.87 -22.25 -2.78
CA GLN A 47 3.23 -23.42 -2.20
C GLN A 47 3.89 -24.72 -2.70
N LYS A 48 4.19 -24.79 -3.99
CA LYS A 48 4.82 -25.96 -4.60
C LYS A 48 6.28 -26.17 -4.13
N TYR A 49 7.07 -25.09 -4.00
CA TYR A 49 8.50 -25.20 -3.70
C TYR A 49 8.84 -25.24 -2.21
N LEU A 50 8.10 -24.51 -1.36
CA LEU A 50 8.35 -24.40 0.08
C LEU A 50 7.32 -25.16 0.94
N GLY A 51 6.31 -25.80 0.30
CA GLY A 51 5.22 -26.45 1.03
C GLY A 51 4.37 -25.46 1.83
N THR A 52 4.31 -24.20 1.41
CA THR A 52 3.55 -23.13 2.09
C THR A 52 2.08 -23.47 2.15
N SER A 53 1.46 -23.32 3.32
CA SER A 53 0.01 -23.36 3.45
C SER A 53 -0.61 -22.05 2.93
N VAL A 54 -1.92 -22.08 2.72
CA VAL A 54 -2.70 -20.87 2.37
C VAL A 54 -2.51 -19.75 3.40
N ILE A 55 -2.48 -20.11 4.68
CA ILE A 55 -2.30 -19.18 5.79
C ILE A 55 -0.90 -18.55 5.75
N ASP A 56 0.11 -19.37 5.47
CA ASP A 56 1.47 -18.87 5.33
C ASP A 56 1.59 -17.89 4.16
N LEU A 57 0.87 -18.14 3.04
CA LEU A 57 0.82 -17.22 1.92
C LEU A 57 0.20 -15.87 2.32
N GLN A 58 -0.90 -15.89 3.09
CA GLN A 58 -1.49 -14.67 3.64
C GLN A 58 -0.50 -13.92 4.55
N TRP A 59 0.32 -14.63 5.33
CA TRP A 59 1.37 -14.01 6.15
C TRP A 59 2.53 -13.45 5.34
N ILE A 60 2.94 -14.12 4.26
CA ILE A 60 3.99 -13.61 3.37
C ILE A 60 3.56 -12.28 2.73
N ILE A 61 2.29 -12.15 2.33
CA ILE A 61 1.74 -10.95 1.69
C ILE A 61 1.35 -9.91 2.75
N GLY A 62 0.44 -10.29 3.66
CA GLY A 62 -0.14 -9.39 4.65
C GLY A 62 0.84 -8.96 5.74
N GLY A 63 1.79 -9.83 6.11
CA GLY A 63 2.83 -9.53 7.09
C GLY A 63 3.76 -8.41 6.67
N TYR A 64 4.13 -8.37 5.38
CA TYR A 64 4.90 -7.27 4.80
C TYR A 64 4.15 -5.93 4.92
N THR A 65 2.91 -5.87 4.44
CA THR A 65 2.10 -4.64 4.45
C THR A 65 1.74 -4.20 5.87
N LEU A 66 1.54 -5.15 6.79
CA LEU A 66 1.34 -4.88 8.22
C LEU A 66 2.59 -4.22 8.84
N ALA A 67 3.78 -4.78 8.60
CA ALA A 67 5.03 -4.24 9.14
C ALA A 67 5.35 -2.87 8.52
N LEU A 68 5.13 -2.72 7.22
CA LEU A 68 5.25 -1.45 6.49
C LEU A 68 4.33 -0.40 7.13
N GLY A 69 3.03 -0.65 7.19
CA GLY A 69 2.04 0.29 7.70
C GLY A 69 2.28 0.69 9.15
N SER A 70 2.56 -0.30 10.01
CA SER A 70 2.84 -0.05 11.42
C SER A 70 4.14 0.74 11.63
N GLY A 71 5.13 0.55 10.75
CA GLY A 71 6.44 1.22 10.82
C GLY A 71 6.45 2.64 10.25
N LEU A 72 5.54 3.00 9.31
CA LEU A 72 5.56 4.28 8.58
C LEU A 72 5.54 5.50 9.49
N ILE A 73 4.69 5.48 10.51
CA ILE A 73 4.54 6.60 11.44
C ILE A 73 5.83 6.79 12.24
N LEU A 74 6.42 5.69 12.71
CA LEU A 74 7.70 5.71 13.41
C LEU A 74 8.83 6.14 12.47
N GLY A 75 8.84 5.64 11.24
CA GLY A 75 9.82 5.99 10.20
C GLY A 75 9.90 7.49 9.97
N GLY A 76 8.75 8.16 9.86
CA GLY A 76 8.69 9.61 9.72
C GLY A 76 9.41 10.35 10.87
N ARG A 77 9.13 9.95 12.11
CA ARG A 77 9.76 10.55 13.32
C ARG A 77 11.24 10.26 13.44
N LEU A 78 11.67 9.06 13.04
CA LEU A 78 13.08 8.72 12.98
C LEU A 78 13.83 9.62 11.99
N GLY A 79 13.24 9.93 10.85
CA GLY A 79 13.80 10.86 9.88
C GLY A 79 13.90 12.29 10.38
N ASP A 80 12.91 12.78 11.11
CA ASP A 80 12.93 14.10 11.72
C ASP A 80 14.04 14.19 12.78
N ARG A 81 14.29 13.13 13.56
CA ARG A 81 15.31 13.07 14.61
C ARG A 81 16.74 12.85 14.09
N PHE A 82 16.94 11.88 13.21
CA PHE A 82 18.27 11.44 12.76
C PHE A 82 18.69 12.05 11.43
N GLY A 83 17.77 12.71 10.72
CA GLY A 83 17.98 13.29 9.40
C GLY A 83 17.44 12.39 8.27
N ARG A 84 16.65 12.97 7.40
CA ARG A 84 15.90 12.27 6.35
C ARG A 84 16.78 11.51 5.38
N ARG A 85 17.96 12.07 5.02
CA ARG A 85 18.94 11.41 4.16
C ARG A 85 19.43 10.09 4.74
N TYR A 86 19.82 10.09 6.02
CA TYR A 86 20.36 8.89 6.66
C TYR A 86 19.30 7.82 6.83
N MET A 87 18.09 8.20 7.20
CA MET A 87 16.98 7.25 7.35
C MET A 87 16.54 6.69 6.00
N PHE A 88 16.52 7.50 4.93
CA PHE A 88 16.26 7.00 3.57
C PHE A 88 17.30 5.97 3.13
N LEU A 89 18.59 6.28 3.30
CA LEU A 89 19.68 5.36 2.94
C LEU A 89 19.63 4.07 3.78
N PHE A 90 19.36 4.18 5.08
CA PHE A 90 19.20 3.02 5.96
C PHE A 90 18.04 2.13 5.49
N GLY A 91 16.87 2.72 5.19
CA GLY A 91 15.71 2.01 4.65
C GLY A 91 16.03 1.34 3.30
N MET A 92 16.65 2.08 2.37
CA MET A 92 16.98 1.58 1.02
C MET A 92 17.97 0.40 1.06
N ILE A 93 19.06 0.55 1.80
CA ILE A 93 20.07 -0.52 1.94
C ILE A 93 19.45 -1.71 2.68
N GLY A 94 18.73 -1.46 3.77
CA GLY A 94 18.07 -2.49 4.55
C GLY A 94 16.99 -3.25 3.76
N PHE A 95 16.12 -2.55 3.04
CA PHE A 95 15.11 -3.15 2.18
C PHE A 95 15.75 -4.03 1.09
N THR A 96 16.79 -3.52 0.44
CA THR A 96 17.54 -4.25 -0.59
C THR A 96 18.18 -5.51 -0.04
N ALA A 97 18.81 -5.42 1.14
CA ALA A 97 19.42 -6.57 1.82
C ALA A 97 18.36 -7.59 2.27
N ALA A 98 17.20 -7.13 2.76
CA ALA A 98 16.09 -7.99 3.12
C ALA A 98 15.47 -8.68 1.89
N SER A 99 15.35 -7.98 0.74
CA SER A 99 14.93 -8.59 -0.53
C SER A 99 15.88 -9.70 -0.95
N LEU A 100 17.21 -9.46 -0.87
CA LEU A 100 18.20 -10.50 -1.16
C LEU A 100 18.04 -11.69 -0.20
N ALA A 101 17.86 -11.44 1.10
CA ALA A 101 17.64 -12.49 2.08
C ALA A 101 16.35 -13.28 1.83
N CYS A 102 15.24 -12.61 1.44
CA CYS A 102 13.99 -13.27 1.03
C CYS A 102 14.22 -14.23 -0.13
N SER A 103 15.02 -13.84 -1.13
CA SER A 103 15.35 -14.71 -2.26
C SER A 103 16.14 -15.96 -1.86
N MET A 104 16.86 -15.91 -0.74
CA MET A 104 17.66 -17.01 -0.21
C MET A 104 16.91 -17.88 0.81
N ALA A 105 15.66 -17.55 1.13
CA ALA A 105 14.88 -18.28 2.12
C ALA A 105 14.70 -19.76 1.73
N GLN A 106 14.93 -20.65 2.71
CA GLN A 106 14.83 -22.10 2.54
C GLN A 106 13.59 -22.69 3.25
N SER A 107 12.86 -21.87 4.01
CA SER A 107 11.63 -22.26 4.67
C SER A 107 10.60 -21.14 4.66
N THR A 108 9.35 -21.52 4.70
CA THR A 108 8.21 -20.59 4.80
C THR A 108 8.34 -19.65 5.98
N GLN A 109 8.74 -20.17 7.16
CA GLN A 109 8.87 -19.38 8.39
C GLN A 109 9.97 -18.32 8.27
N ALA A 110 11.12 -18.70 7.65
CA ALA A 110 12.19 -17.74 7.37
C ALA A 110 11.70 -16.64 6.41
N LEU A 111 10.97 -17.02 5.35
CA LEU A 111 10.43 -16.06 4.41
C LEU A 111 9.43 -15.09 5.07
N ILE A 112 8.49 -15.58 5.88
CA ILE A 112 7.55 -14.74 6.64
C ILE A 112 8.31 -13.75 7.52
N THR A 113 9.28 -14.22 8.30
CA THR A 113 10.09 -13.35 9.19
C THR A 113 10.84 -12.28 8.40
N LEU A 114 11.47 -12.65 7.29
CA LEU A 114 12.19 -11.72 6.43
C LEU A 114 11.25 -10.69 5.77
N ARG A 115 10.02 -11.07 5.42
CA ARG A 115 8.99 -10.16 4.92
C ARG A 115 8.59 -9.10 5.95
N PHE A 116 8.44 -9.48 7.23
CA PHE A 116 8.23 -8.51 8.31
C PHE A 116 9.39 -7.53 8.43
N ILE A 117 10.64 -8.03 8.39
CA ILE A 117 11.83 -7.18 8.44
C ILE A 117 11.88 -6.25 7.23
N GLN A 118 11.62 -6.77 6.03
CA GLN A 118 11.61 -6.01 4.78
C GLN A 118 10.55 -4.90 4.81
N GLY A 119 9.31 -5.20 5.24
CA GLY A 119 8.25 -4.22 5.38
C GLY A 119 8.60 -3.11 6.37
N PHE A 120 9.18 -3.47 7.53
CA PHE A 120 9.61 -2.47 8.51
C PHE A 120 10.74 -1.57 7.97
N LEU A 121 11.68 -2.11 7.20
CA LEU A 121 12.74 -1.33 6.55
C LEU A 121 12.19 -0.46 5.41
N GLY A 122 11.20 -0.94 4.65
CA GLY A 122 10.43 -0.17 3.67
C GLY A 122 9.73 1.04 4.29
N ALA A 123 9.19 0.88 5.49
CA ALA A 123 8.56 1.97 6.24
C ALA A 123 9.49 3.15 6.54
N MET A 124 10.81 2.96 6.44
CA MET A 124 11.79 4.04 6.60
C MET A 124 11.97 4.86 5.30
N LEU A 125 11.45 4.42 4.15
CA LEU A 125 11.67 5.07 2.84
C LEU A 125 10.66 6.17 2.56
N LEU A 126 9.38 5.82 2.52
CA LEU A 126 8.26 6.69 2.08
C LEU A 126 8.19 8.04 2.78
N PRO A 127 8.17 8.12 4.13
CA PRO A 127 8.06 9.40 4.82
C PRO A 127 9.25 10.33 4.56
N GLN A 128 10.43 9.74 4.30
CA GLN A 128 11.63 10.51 3.99
C GLN A 128 11.55 11.13 2.60
N GLY A 129 11.02 10.36 1.62
CA GLY A 129 10.85 10.80 0.24
C GLY A 129 10.06 12.10 0.15
N PHE A 130 8.84 12.11 0.68
CA PHE A 130 7.98 13.30 0.67
C PHE A 130 8.63 14.51 1.36
N GLY A 131 9.29 14.28 2.49
CA GLY A 131 9.99 15.35 3.19
C GLY A 131 11.22 15.89 2.46
N LEU A 132 11.96 15.03 1.75
CA LEU A 132 13.10 15.44 0.92
C LEU A 132 12.62 16.22 -0.31
N LEU A 133 11.55 15.79 -0.98
CA LEU A 133 10.98 16.52 -2.12
C LEU A 133 10.59 17.96 -1.75
N LYS A 134 9.91 18.15 -0.61
CA LYS A 134 9.59 19.48 -0.10
C LYS A 134 10.82 20.34 0.18
N ALA A 135 11.92 19.71 0.61
CA ALA A 135 13.16 20.43 0.92
C ALA A 135 13.95 20.86 -0.33
N VAL A 136 13.78 20.17 -1.47
CA VAL A 136 14.61 20.39 -2.67
C VAL A 136 13.87 21.05 -3.83
N PHE A 137 12.52 20.96 -3.87
CA PHE A 137 11.71 21.58 -4.91
C PHE A 137 11.20 22.96 -4.47
N PRO A 138 11.23 23.96 -5.35
CA PRO A 138 10.55 25.23 -5.11
C PRO A 138 9.02 25.02 -5.14
N PRO A 139 8.23 25.81 -4.40
CA PRO A 139 6.77 25.64 -4.32
C PRO A 139 6.05 25.53 -5.66
N LYS A 140 6.51 26.28 -6.66
CA LYS A 140 5.95 26.30 -8.03
C LYS A 140 6.12 24.97 -8.79
N GLU A 141 7.17 24.20 -8.51
CA GLU A 141 7.45 22.93 -9.17
C GLU A 141 7.01 21.72 -8.34
N LEU A 142 6.68 21.91 -7.08
CA LEU A 142 6.34 20.82 -6.16
C LEU A 142 5.10 20.05 -6.61
N GLY A 143 4.10 20.77 -7.14
CA GLY A 143 2.89 20.14 -7.73
C GLY A 143 3.21 19.26 -8.93
N GLN A 144 4.17 19.66 -9.78
CA GLN A 144 4.63 18.84 -10.91
C GLN A 144 5.35 17.58 -10.41
N ALA A 145 6.21 17.71 -9.39
CA ALA A 145 6.91 16.57 -8.79
C ALA A 145 5.92 15.54 -8.21
N PHE A 146 4.91 15.99 -7.47
CA PHE A 146 3.87 15.09 -6.95
C PHE A 146 2.96 14.53 -8.06
N GLY A 147 2.71 15.29 -9.12
CA GLY A 147 1.91 14.83 -10.27
C GLY A 147 2.47 13.59 -10.97
N VAL A 148 3.79 13.35 -10.87
CA VAL A 148 4.42 12.14 -11.43
C VAL A 148 4.10 10.87 -10.64
N PHE A 149 3.77 10.98 -9.35
CA PHE A 149 3.49 9.80 -8.53
C PHE A 149 2.25 9.03 -9.00
N GLY A 150 1.18 9.72 -9.41
CA GLY A 150 -0.05 9.07 -9.88
C GLY A 150 0.19 8.08 -11.04
N PRO A 151 0.75 8.51 -12.16
CA PRO A 151 1.13 7.61 -13.26
C PRO A 151 2.09 6.49 -12.84
N VAL A 152 3.05 6.79 -11.95
CA VAL A 152 4.01 5.80 -11.46
C VAL A 152 3.33 4.73 -10.61
N PHE A 153 2.40 5.09 -9.73
CA PHE A 153 1.61 4.13 -8.96
C PHE A 153 0.77 3.22 -9.87
N GLY A 154 0.11 3.82 -10.88
CA GLY A 154 -0.64 3.04 -11.87
C GLY A 154 0.26 2.04 -12.61
N LEU A 155 1.41 2.50 -13.07
CA LEU A 155 2.38 1.66 -13.80
C LEU A 155 2.95 0.54 -12.91
N ALA A 156 3.30 0.84 -11.66
CA ALA A 156 3.84 -0.14 -10.73
C ALA A 156 2.82 -1.24 -10.38
N GLY A 157 1.54 -0.87 -10.25
CA GLY A 157 0.45 -1.82 -10.05
C GLY A 157 0.29 -2.81 -11.21
N ILE A 158 0.60 -2.37 -12.44
CA ILE A 158 0.63 -3.22 -13.64
C ILE A 158 1.91 -4.08 -13.66
N LEU A 159 3.04 -3.41 -13.44
CA LEU A 159 4.36 -4.05 -13.59
C LEU A 159 4.56 -5.19 -12.59
N GLY A 160 4.04 -5.07 -11.37
CA GLY A 160 4.22 -6.08 -10.34
C GLY A 160 3.77 -7.48 -10.79
N PRO A 161 2.47 -7.70 -11.08
CA PRO A 161 1.98 -9.00 -11.55
C PRO A 161 2.62 -9.46 -12.87
N VAL A 162 2.81 -8.55 -13.84
CA VAL A 162 3.39 -8.88 -15.16
C VAL A 162 4.86 -9.31 -15.03
N LEU A 163 5.67 -8.52 -14.31
CA LEU A 163 7.07 -8.87 -14.05
C LEU A 163 7.18 -10.14 -13.21
N GLY A 164 6.34 -10.28 -12.17
CA GLY A 164 6.34 -11.46 -11.32
C GLY A 164 6.04 -12.73 -12.12
N GLY A 165 4.97 -12.71 -12.90
CA GLY A 165 4.61 -13.83 -13.75
C GLY A 165 5.69 -14.15 -14.78
N GLY A 166 6.21 -13.14 -15.47
CA GLY A 166 7.26 -13.30 -16.47
C GLY A 166 8.56 -13.83 -15.87
N LEU A 167 9.02 -13.30 -14.73
CA LEU A 167 10.24 -13.76 -14.05
C LEU A 167 10.14 -15.22 -13.56
N ILE A 168 8.98 -15.59 -13.00
CA ILE A 168 8.75 -16.96 -12.53
C ILE A 168 8.70 -17.94 -13.70
N GLN A 169 8.00 -17.56 -14.78
CA GLN A 169 7.85 -18.42 -15.96
C GLN A 169 9.16 -18.56 -16.73
N ALA A 170 9.94 -17.49 -16.85
CA ALA A 170 11.25 -17.53 -17.52
C ALA A 170 12.28 -18.38 -16.77
N ASP A 171 12.07 -18.62 -15.49
CA ASP A 171 12.94 -19.42 -14.60
C ASP A 171 14.44 -19.17 -14.82
N LEU A 172 14.81 -17.89 -14.99
CA LEU A 172 16.18 -17.48 -15.28
C LEU A 172 17.14 -18.07 -14.24
N PHE A 173 18.10 -18.84 -14.70
CA PHE A 173 19.12 -19.52 -13.87
C PHE A 173 18.54 -20.49 -12.82
N GLY A 174 17.33 -21.01 -12.99
CA GLY A 174 16.68 -21.90 -12.03
C GLY A 174 16.22 -21.19 -10.75
N LEU A 175 16.06 -19.85 -10.79
CA LEU A 175 15.69 -19.05 -9.63
C LEU A 175 14.20 -19.14 -9.29
N GLY A 176 13.35 -19.45 -10.28
CA GLY A 176 11.89 -19.56 -10.06
C GLY A 176 11.31 -18.36 -9.33
N TRP A 177 10.58 -18.62 -8.24
CA TRP A 177 9.96 -17.58 -7.40
C TRP A 177 10.98 -16.61 -6.73
N ARG A 178 12.23 -17.02 -6.57
CA ARG A 178 13.29 -16.19 -5.95
C ARG A 178 13.58 -14.93 -6.75
N ALA A 179 13.37 -15.00 -8.07
CA ALA A 179 13.58 -13.88 -8.98
C ALA A 179 12.68 -12.68 -8.65
N VAL A 180 11.49 -12.92 -8.07
CA VAL A 180 10.57 -11.82 -7.69
C VAL A 180 11.14 -10.92 -6.59
N PHE A 181 11.99 -11.43 -5.73
CA PHE A 181 12.70 -10.64 -4.72
C PHE A 181 14.00 -10.06 -5.27
N LEU A 182 14.71 -10.83 -6.11
CA LEU A 182 15.99 -10.40 -6.67
C LEU A 182 15.86 -9.19 -7.60
N VAL A 183 14.70 -8.94 -8.21
CA VAL A 183 14.48 -7.76 -9.06
C VAL A 183 14.70 -6.44 -8.30
N ASN A 184 14.43 -6.42 -7.00
CA ASN A 184 14.64 -5.25 -6.15
C ASN A 184 16.14 -4.96 -5.91
N VAL A 185 17.00 -5.96 -5.99
CA VAL A 185 18.42 -5.81 -5.61
C VAL A 185 19.19 -4.85 -6.52
N PRO A 186 19.20 -5.02 -7.87
CA PRO A 186 19.90 -4.07 -8.74
C PRO A 186 19.31 -2.66 -8.67
N ILE A 187 17.98 -2.53 -8.57
CA ILE A 187 17.31 -1.23 -8.47
C ILE A 187 17.70 -0.55 -7.15
N GLY A 188 17.66 -1.28 -6.03
CA GLY A 188 17.99 -0.75 -4.71
C GLY A 188 19.46 -0.35 -4.58
N ILE A 189 20.38 -1.14 -5.13
CA ILE A 189 21.82 -0.78 -5.15
C ILE A 189 22.04 0.50 -5.96
N ALA A 190 21.47 0.61 -7.16
CA ALA A 190 21.58 1.78 -8.00
C ALA A 190 20.97 3.02 -7.32
N ALA A 191 19.74 2.89 -6.78
CA ALA A 191 19.06 3.96 -6.07
C ALA A 191 19.84 4.42 -4.82
N ALA A 192 20.38 3.49 -4.02
CA ALA A 192 21.19 3.81 -2.85
C ALA A 192 22.49 4.53 -3.24
N ALA A 193 23.19 4.07 -4.29
CA ALA A 193 24.42 4.68 -4.77
C ALA A 193 24.20 6.13 -5.28
N ILE A 194 23.10 6.35 -6.02
CA ILE A 194 22.72 7.68 -6.48
C ILE A 194 22.31 8.54 -5.28
N ALA A 195 21.43 8.02 -4.40
CA ALA A 195 20.97 8.73 -3.21
C ALA A 195 22.14 9.19 -2.33
N TRP A 196 23.14 8.33 -2.14
CA TRP A 196 24.35 8.66 -1.36
C TRP A 196 25.07 9.90 -1.90
N ARG A 197 25.06 10.10 -3.22
CA ARG A 197 25.75 11.24 -3.87
C ARG A 197 24.90 12.50 -3.95
N VAL A 198 23.57 12.34 -4.18
CA VAL A 198 22.72 13.49 -4.55
C VAL A 198 21.83 14.00 -3.41
N LEU A 199 21.53 13.19 -2.40
CA LEU A 199 20.68 13.65 -1.31
C LEU A 199 21.35 14.72 -0.46
N PRO A 200 20.69 15.85 -0.18
CA PRO A 200 21.24 16.90 0.68
C PRO A 200 21.36 16.42 2.11
N LYS A 201 22.42 16.87 2.79
CA LYS A 201 22.63 16.60 4.22
C LYS A 201 21.74 17.54 5.04
N VAL A 202 20.46 17.20 5.17
CA VAL A 202 19.53 17.91 6.08
C VAL A 202 19.71 17.29 7.47
N PRO A 203 20.25 18.04 8.44
CA PRO A 203 20.43 17.51 9.79
C PRO A 203 19.08 17.27 10.45
N GLY A 204 18.97 16.19 11.21
CA GLY A 204 17.82 15.95 12.07
C GLY A 204 17.88 16.80 13.34
N ASP A 205 16.77 16.88 14.03
CA ASP A 205 16.67 17.53 15.34
C ASP A 205 16.73 16.50 16.47
N LYS A 206 17.89 16.40 17.12
CA LYS A 206 18.12 15.49 18.25
C LYS A 206 17.27 15.80 19.49
N ALA A 207 16.67 17.00 19.56
CA ALA A 207 15.75 17.37 20.64
C ALA A 207 14.40 16.67 20.52
N ILE A 208 14.03 16.16 19.35
CA ILE A 208 12.81 15.39 19.13
C ILE A 208 12.90 14.08 19.92
N LYS A 209 12.03 13.93 20.90
CA LYS A 209 11.86 12.70 21.67
C LYS A 209 10.82 11.82 20.98
N ILE A 210 11.22 10.61 20.59
CA ILE A 210 10.34 9.65 19.91
C ILE A 210 9.39 9.03 20.92
N ASP A 211 8.13 8.98 20.59
CA ASP A 211 7.08 8.26 21.33
C ASP A 211 7.14 6.76 21.03
N ILE A 212 8.02 6.05 21.74
CA ILE A 212 8.19 4.60 21.58
C ILE A 212 6.92 3.87 22.04
N LEU A 213 6.27 4.34 23.11
CA LEU A 213 5.05 3.68 23.61
C LEU A 213 3.91 3.76 22.59
N GLY A 214 3.71 4.92 21.97
CA GLY A 214 2.72 5.07 20.89
C GLY A 214 3.04 4.19 19.69
N ALA A 215 4.30 4.09 19.29
CA ALA A 215 4.71 3.20 18.22
C ALA A 215 4.41 1.71 18.54
N LEU A 216 4.74 1.27 19.75
CA LEU A 216 4.45 -0.10 20.20
C LEU A 216 2.94 -0.37 20.27
N LEU A 217 2.14 0.62 20.70
CA LEU A 217 0.67 0.50 20.73
C LEU A 217 0.11 0.31 19.31
N VAL A 218 0.56 1.09 18.32
CA VAL A 218 0.11 0.93 16.92
C VAL A 218 0.52 -0.43 16.38
N ILE A 219 1.78 -0.83 16.56
CA ILE A 219 2.29 -2.13 16.08
C ILE A 219 1.50 -3.28 16.71
N ALA A 220 1.35 -3.27 18.03
CA ALA A 220 0.65 -4.34 18.76
C ALA A 220 -0.85 -4.39 18.39
N SER A 221 -1.52 -3.23 18.31
CA SER A 221 -2.93 -3.17 17.93
C SER A 221 -3.16 -3.65 16.50
N SER A 222 -2.28 -3.28 15.55
CA SER A 222 -2.35 -3.75 14.17
C SER A 222 -2.11 -5.26 14.08
N ALA A 223 -1.14 -5.79 14.82
CA ALA A 223 -0.89 -7.23 14.88
C ALA A 223 -2.09 -8.00 15.48
N LEU A 224 -2.66 -7.49 16.58
CA LEU A 224 -3.85 -8.06 17.22
C LEU A 224 -5.12 -7.95 16.35
N LEU A 225 -5.16 -7.05 15.36
CA LEU A 225 -6.21 -6.96 14.36
C LEU A 225 -6.05 -8.03 13.27
N ILE A 226 -4.86 -8.16 12.72
CA ILE A 226 -4.60 -8.98 11.52
C ILE A 226 -4.42 -10.46 11.89
N TYR A 227 -3.75 -10.75 13.01
CA TYR A 227 -3.46 -12.13 13.43
C TYR A 227 -4.70 -13.02 13.53
N PRO A 228 -5.77 -12.62 14.26
CA PRO A 228 -6.96 -13.45 14.37
C PRO A 228 -7.72 -13.63 13.04
N LEU A 229 -7.64 -12.66 12.14
CA LEU A 229 -8.31 -12.75 10.84
C LEU A 229 -7.64 -13.79 9.92
N ILE A 230 -6.31 -13.91 9.99
CA ILE A 230 -5.56 -14.90 9.22
C ILE A 230 -5.65 -16.29 9.89
N GLN A 231 -5.44 -16.36 11.21
CA GLN A 231 -5.31 -17.64 11.92
C GLN A 231 -6.64 -18.23 12.34
N GLY A 232 -7.65 -17.40 12.62
CA GLY A 232 -8.94 -17.82 13.17
C GLY A 232 -9.67 -18.82 12.29
N GLN A 233 -9.58 -18.71 10.97
CA GLN A 233 -10.19 -19.67 10.05
C GLN A 233 -9.62 -21.08 10.21
N LYS A 234 -8.30 -21.22 10.45
CA LYS A 234 -7.66 -22.55 10.66
C LYS A 234 -8.19 -23.24 11.90
N GLU A 235 -8.51 -22.45 12.91
CA GLU A 235 -8.91 -22.92 14.24
C GLU A 235 -10.42 -22.85 14.48
N ASN A 236 -11.23 -22.64 13.42
CA ASN A 236 -12.69 -22.51 13.48
C ASN A 236 -13.18 -21.39 14.41
N TRP A 237 -12.50 -20.24 14.38
CA TRP A 237 -12.87 -19.00 15.08
C TRP A 237 -13.04 -19.19 16.61
N PRO A 238 -12.02 -19.64 17.32
CA PRO A 238 -12.07 -19.80 18.78
C PRO A 238 -12.24 -18.44 19.49
N ALA A 239 -12.66 -18.44 20.75
CA ALA A 239 -12.97 -17.23 21.50
C ALA A 239 -11.81 -16.22 21.57
N TRP A 240 -10.55 -16.68 21.56
CA TRP A 240 -9.39 -15.80 21.58
C TRP A 240 -9.34 -14.86 20.37
N THR A 241 -9.89 -15.24 19.20
CA THR A 241 -9.91 -14.39 18.00
C THR A 241 -10.74 -13.14 18.23
N PHE A 242 -11.92 -13.27 18.83
CA PHE A 242 -12.80 -12.15 19.16
C PHE A 242 -12.23 -11.29 20.29
N ILE A 243 -11.59 -11.92 21.29
CA ILE A 243 -10.88 -11.20 22.36
C ILE A 243 -9.74 -10.38 21.75
N SER A 244 -8.94 -10.96 20.85
CA SER A 244 -7.84 -10.26 20.16
C SER A 244 -8.35 -9.05 19.38
N LEU A 245 -9.45 -9.19 18.63
CA LEU A 245 -10.08 -8.08 17.91
C LEU A 245 -10.55 -6.97 18.86
N ALA A 246 -11.19 -7.33 19.97
CA ALA A 246 -11.62 -6.35 20.97
C ALA A 246 -10.43 -5.62 21.62
N VAL A 247 -9.37 -6.35 21.97
CA VAL A 247 -8.13 -5.77 22.52
C VAL A 247 -7.44 -4.88 21.51
N SER A 248 -7.44 -5.24 20.22
CA SER A 248 -6.92 -4.39 19.15
C SER A 248 -7.65 -3.04 19.10
N ILE A 249 -8.98 -3.06 19.07
CA ILE A 249 -9.80 -1.84 19.08
C ILE A 249 -9.50 -0.99 20.32
N ALA A 250 -9.46 -1.62 21.51
CA ALA A 250 -9.10 -0.92 22.75
C ALA A 250 -7.70 -0.33 22.69
N GLY A 251 -6.74 -1.02 22.05
CA GLY A 251 -5.37 -0.53 21.84
C GLY A 251 -5.30 0.70 20.94
N PHE A 252 -6.04 0.73 19.83
CA PHE A 252 -6.14 1.93 18.99
C PHE A 252 -6.82 3.12 19.69
N VAL A 253 -7.85 2.85 20.50
CA VAL A 253 -8.49 3.87 21.33
C VAL A 253 -7.51 4.41 22.36
N LEU A 254 -6.78 3.52 23.06
CA LEU A 254 -5.73 3.91 24.00
C LEU A 254 -4.63 4.72 23.34
N PHE A 255 -4.21 4.34 22.15
CA PHE A 255 -3.26 5.12 21.35
C PHE A 255 -3.78 6.53 21.05
N ALA A 256 -5.04 6.68 20.65
CA ALA A 256 -5.63 7.98 20.38
C ALA A 256 -5.66 8.88 21.63
N PHE A 257 -6.00 8.32 22.81
CA PHE A 257 -5.94 9.05 24.08
C PHE A 257 -4.51 9.42 24.47
N GLN A 258 -3.57 8.48 24.31
CA GLN A 258 -2.16 8.67 24.62
C GLN A 258 -1.57 9.80 23.73
N GLN A 259 -1.89 9.86 22.43
CA GLN A 259 -1.46 10.93 21.54
C GLN A 259 -2.01 12.31 21.96
N ARG A 260 -3.27 12.38 22.39
CA ARG A 260 -3.86 13.61 22.96
C ARG A 260 -3.18 14.04 24.26
N TRP A 261 -2.77 13.09 25.09
CA TRP A 261 -2.05 13.39 26.33
C TRP A 261 -0.61 13.86 26.03
N ILE A 262 0.10 13.18 25.14
CA ILE A 262 1.48 13.53 24.75
C ILE A 262 1.54 14.91 24.11
N SER A 263 0.56 15.31 23.31
CA SER A 263 0.53 16.63 22.68
C SER A 263 0.55 17.81 23.69
N LYS A 264 0.17 17.53 24.96
CA LYS A 264 0.23 18.50 26.07
C LYS A 264 1.57 18.45 26.83
N THR A 265 2.50 17.57 26.45
CA THR A 265 3.80 17.38 27.06
C THR A 265 4.93 17.93 26.17
N LYS A 266 6.18 17.77 26.60
CA LYS A 266 7.37 18.09 25.79
C LYS A 266 7.76 16.99 24.79
N LEU A 267 7.01 15.89 24.76
CA LEU A 267 7.19 14.81 23.77
C LEU A 267 6.52 15.18 22.46
N ALA A 268 7.15 14.86 21.34
CA ALA A 268 6.51 15.01 20.02
C ALA A 268 5.54 13.84 19.80
N PRO A 269 4.24 14.09 19.64
CA PRO A 269 3.29 13.03 19.33
C PRO A 269 3.63 12.40 17.99
N LEU A 270 3.37 11.12 17.82
CA LEU A 270 3.54 10.43 16.52
C LEU A 270 2.59 11.02 15.49
N ILE A 271 1.36 11.27 15.90
CA ILE A 271 0.31 11.89 15.08
C ILE A 271 -0.06 13.20 15.76
N ASN A 272 -0.09 14.30 14.98
CA ASN A 272 -0.61 15.54 15.50
C ASN A 272 -2.13 15.40 15.74
N PRO A 273 -2.62 15.50 17.01
CA PRO A 273 -4.04 15.27 17.28
C PRO A 273 -4.97 16.29 16.61
N THR A 274 -4.47 17.47 16.24
CA THR A 274 -5.27 18.51 15.58
C THR A 274 -5.78 18.06 14.23
N ILE A 275 -5.00 17.25 13.48
CA ILE A 275 -5.43 16.75 12.18
C ILE A 275 -6.58 15.74 12.30
N LEU A 276 -6.60 14.96 13.39
CA LEU A 276 -7.66 13.99 13.66
C LEU A 276 -8.97 14.64 14.10
N THR A 277 -8.96 15.94 14.43
CA THR A 277 -10.18 16.69 14.71
C THR A 277 -10.84 17.27 13.46
N LYS A 278 -10.14 17.23 12.32
CA LYS A 278 -10.66 17.67 11.02
C LYS A 278 -11.54 16.57 10.40
N PRO A 279 -12.87 16.76 10.28
CA PRO A 279 -13.77 15.71 9.77
C PRO A 279 -13.39 15.23 8.35
N ALA A 280 -12.95 16.15 7.49
CA ALA A 280 -12.51 15.85 6.14
C ALA A 280 -11.36 14.82 6.12
N TYR A 281 -10.42 14.95 7.04
CA TYR A 281 -9.28 14.04 7.15
C TYR A 281 -9.70 12.67 7.74
N THR A 282 -10.43 12.64 8.84
CA THR A 282 -10.82 11.38 9.50
C THR A 282 -11.79 10.55 8.67
N VAL A 283 -12.76 11.19 8.03
CA VAL A 283 -13.68 10.54 7.07
C VAL A 283 -12.89 10.06 5.85
N GLY A 284 -11.94 10.87 5.38
CA GLY A 284 -11.04 10.48 4.29
C GLY A 284 -10.19 9.26 4.61
N LEU A 285 -9.65 9.15 5.83
CA LEU A 285 -8.92 7.96 6.28
C LEU A 285 -9.81 6.70 6.29
N LEU A 286 -11.09 6.83 6.68
CA LEU A 286 -12.03 5.72 6.59
C LEU A 286 -12.26 5.31 5.13
N GLY A 287 -12.43 6.30 4.23
CA GLY A 287 -12.52 6.04 2.79
C GLY A 287 -11.28 5.31 2.26
N MET A 288 -10.07 5.75 2.66
CA MET A 288 -8.82 5.08 2.32
C MET A 288 -8.79 3.62 2.80
N ALA A 289 -9.21 3.37 4.03
CA ALA A 289 -9.24 2.03 4.59
C ALA A 289 -10.19 1.11 3.80
N LEU A 290 -11.42 1.54 3.51
CA LEU A 290 -12.39 0.77 2.74
C LEU A 290 -11.89 0.48 1.32
N PHE A 291 -11.36 1.50 0.65
CA PHE A 291 -10.87 1.39 -0.71
C PHE A 291 -9.66 0.45 -0.83
N PHE A 292 -8.61 0.66 -0.03
CA PHE A 292 -7.39 -0.16 -0.15
C PHE A 292 -7.58 -1.59 0.35
N ALA A 293 -8.45 -1.83 1.32
CA ALA A 293 -8.83 -3.20 1.69
C ALA A 293 -9.53 -3.91 0.51
N GLY A 294 -10.44 -3.22 -0.19
CA GLY A 294 -11.12 -3.75 -1.36
C GLY A 294 -10.17 -4.05 -2.51
N VAL A 295 -9.38 -3.06 -2.93
CA VAL A 295 -8.47 -3.18 -4.09
C VAL A 295 -7.42 -4.26 -3.89
N THR A 296 -6.76 -4.28 -2.72
CA THR A 296 -5.70 -5.27 -2.45
C THR A 296 -6.26 -6.67 -2.29
N GLY A 297 -7.40 -6.80 -1.61
CA GLY A 297 -8.09 -8.08 -1.48
C GLY A 297 -8.55 -8.61 -2.83
N PHE A 298 -9.17 -7.77 -3.67
CA PHE A 298 -9.61 -8.16 -5.02
C PHE A 298 -8.44 -8.57 -5.91
N ALA A 299 -7.33 -7.84 -5.90
CA ALA A 299 -6.14 -8.17 -6.68
C ALA A 299 -5.57 -9.55 -6.32
N LEU A 300 -5.59 -9.92 -5.03
CA LEU A 300 -5.18 -11.25 -4.58
C LEU A 300 -6.10 -12.33 -5.13
N ILE A 301 -7.43 -12.20 -4.92
CA ILE A 301 -8.35 -13.29 -5.25
C ILE A 301 -8.54 -13.50 -6.75
N ILE A 302 -8.53 -12.44 -7.57
CA ILE A 302 -8.62 -12.59 -9.02
C ILE A 302 -7.40 -13.35 -9.56
N THR A 303 -6.21 -13.05 -9.04
CA THR A 303 -4.98 -13.75 -9.41
C THR A 303 -5.03 -15.23 -8.98
N LEU A 304 -5.47 -15.52 -7.75
CA LEU A 304 -5.61 -16.89 -7.26
C LEU A 304 -6.69 -17.67 -8.03
N PHE A 305 -7.79 -17.02 -8.38
CA PHE A 305 -8.84 -17.63 -9.21
C PHE A 305 -8.31 -18.04 -10.57
N LEU A 306 -7.54 -17.18 -11.26
CA LEU A 306 -6.95 -17.52 -12.55
C LEU A 306 -5.96 -18.69 -12.42
N GLN A 307 -5.14 -18.73 -11.37
CA GLN A 307 -4.14 -19.78 -11.20
C GLN A 307 -4.73 -21.09 -10.67
N LEU A 308 -5.48 -21.05 -9.58
CA LEU A 308 -5.99 -22.26 -8.91
C LEU A 308 -7.29 -22.77 -9.53
N GLY A 309 -8.13 -21.85 -10.01
CA GLY A 309 -9.42 -22.19 -10.60
C GLY A 309 -9.36 -22.49 -12.08
N GLN A 310 -8.56 -21.72 -12.81
CA GLN A 310 -8.51 -21.81 -14.28
C GLN A 310 -7.17 -22.36 -14.78
N HIS A 311 -6.28 -22.79 -13.88
CA HIS A 311 -4.99 -23.42 -14.19
C HIS A 311 -4.04 -22.56 -15.01
N PHE A 312 -4.19 -21.23 -14.95
CA PHE A 312 -3.25 -20.31 -15.59
C PHE A 312 -1.86 -20.45 -14.96
N SER A 313 -0.83 -20.44 -15.77
CA SER A 313 0.54 -20.27 -15.31
C SER A 313 0.70 -18.91 -14.62
N SER A 314 1.75 -18.74 -13.83
CA SER A 314 2.06 -17.44 -13.19
C SER A 314 2.19 -16.30 -14.22
N GLY A 315 2.78 -16.58 -15.41
CA GLY A 315 2.89 -15.63 -16.50
C GLY A 315 1.53 -15.25 -17.08
N GLU A 316 0.67 -16.22 -17.39
CA GLU A 316 -0.68 -15.98 -17.92
C GLU A 316 -1.54 -15.22 -16.90
N ALA A 317 -1.47 -15.55 -15.61
CA ALA A 317 -2.19 -14.84 -14.58
C ALA A 317 -1.68 -13.39 -14.41
N GLY A 318 -0.36 -13.17 -14.53
CA GLY A 318 0.23 -11.83 -14.55
C GLY A 318 -0.32 -10.99 -15.71
N LEU A 319 -0.29 -11.54 -16.93
CA LEU A 319 -0.86 -10.91 -18.13
C LEU A 319 -2.38 -10.73 -18.00
N GLY A 320 -3.05 -11.67 -17.36
CA GLY A 320 -4.49 -11.63 -17.08
C GLY A 320 -4.92 -10.42 -16.22
N ASN A 321 -4.00 -9.81 -15.47
CA ASN A 321 -4.28 -8.60 -14.70
C ASN A 321 -4.14 -7.28 -15.52
N ILE A 322 -3.62 -7.34 -16.76
CA ILE A 322 -3.45 -6.15 -17.62
C ILE A 322 -4.76 -5.36 -17.81
N PRO A 323 -5.93 -5.99 -18.05
CA PRO A 323 -7.18 -5.23 -18.23
C PRO A 323 -7.52 -4.33 -17.05
N ILE A 324 -7.39 -4.83 -15.80
CA ILE A 324 -7.60 -4.03 -14.59
C ILE A 324 -6.64 -2.86 -14.56
N ALA A 325 -5.39 -3.12 -14.84
CA ALA A 325 -4.31 -2.17 -14.77
C ALA A 325 -4.42 -1.06 -15.83
N VAL A 326 -4.85 -1.40 -17.05
CA VAL A 326 -5.15 -0.42 -18.11
C VAL A 326 -6.32 0.46 -17.68
N GLY A 327 -7.40 -0.13 -17.18
CA GLY A 327 -8.53 0.62 -16.64
C GLY A 327 -8.08 1.58 -15.53
N PHE A 328 -7.28 1.11 -14.58
CA PHE A 328 -6.75 1.90 -13.48
C PHE A 328 -5.91 3.08 -13.97
N ALA A 329 -4.99 2.85 -14.91
CA ALA A 329 -4.15 3.90 -15.47
C ALA A 329 -4.96 5.00 -16.17
N ILE A 330 -5.99 4.61 -16.95
CA ILE A 330 -6.92 5.55 -17.60
C ILE A 330 -7.69 6.34 -16.53
N GLY A 331 -8.28 5.67 -15.55
CA GLY A 331 -9.04 6.31 -14.47
C GLY A 331 -8.19 7.28 -13.65
N ALA A 332 -7.00 6.88 -13.23
CA ALA A 332 -6.07 7.72 -12.48
C ALA A 332 -5.60 8.93 -13.29
N GLY A 333 -5.29 8.74 -14.57
CA GLY A 333 -4.93 9.82 -15.47
C GLY A 333 -6.06 10.84 -15.67
N LEU A 334 -7.28 10.40 -15.86
CA LEU A 334 -8.46 11.26 -15.98
C LEU A 334 -8.75 12.02 -14.68
N SER A 335 -8.65 11.33 -13.53
CA SER A 335 -8.88 11.91 -12.22
C SER A 335 -7.84 12.97 -11.89
N GLY A 336 -6.55 12.62 -11.92
CA GLY A 336 -5.45 13.52 -11.59
C GLY A 336 -5.26 14.65 -12.61
N GLY A 337 -5.64 14.43 -13.88
CA GLY A 337 -5.49 15.41 -14.96
C GLY A 337 -6.42 16.62 -14.83
N PHE A 338 -7.72 16.40 -14.61
CA PHE A 338 -8.69 17.50 -14.53
C PHE A 338 -9.98 17.18 -13.77
N LEU A 339 -10.38 15.91 -13.64
CA LEU A 339 -11.69 15.58 -13.08
C LEU A 339 -11.75 15.87 -11.58
N ALA A 340 -10.70 15.53 -10.82
CA ALA A 340 -10.67 15.78 -9.38
C ALA A 340 -10.75 17.27 -9.07
N ALA A 341 -9.99 18.10 -9.77
CA ALA A 341 -10.02 19.56 -9.61
C ALA A 341 -11.38 20.18 -9.98
N LYS A 342 -12.09 19.64 -10.99
CA LYS A 342 -13.36 20.19 -11.48
C LYS A 342 -14.58 19.69 -10.69
N PHE A 343 -14.61 18.42 -10.32
CA PHE A 343 -15.78 17.76 -9.78
C PHE A 343 -15.62 17.30 -8.32
N GLY A 344 -14.39 17.37 -7.75
CA GLY A 344 -14.09 17.03 -6.37
C GLY A 344 -14.62 15.63 -5.99
N ARG A 345 -15.35 15.53 -4.86
CA ARG A 345 -15.89 14.26 -4.35
C ARG A 345 -16.83 13.50 -5.31
N LYS A 346 -17.42 14.15 -6.32
CA LYS A 346 -18.26 13.47 -7.30
C LYS A 346 -17.45 12.46 -8.14
N VAL A 347 -16.14 12.70 -8.29
CA VAL A 347 -15.24 11.76 -8.96
C VAL A 347 -15.12 10.46 -8.16
N LEU A 348 -15.05 10.57 -6.81
CA LEU A 348 -15.05 9.41 -5.93
C LEU A 348 -16.34 8.58 -6.07
N GLN A 349 -17.49 9.27 -6.13
CA GLN A 349 -18.79 8.61 -6.29
C GLN A 349 -18.93 7.93 -7.65
N LEU A 350 -18.49 8.60 -8.72
CA LEU A 350 -18.46 8.01 -10.06
C LEU A 350 -17.54 6.80 -10.11
N GLY A 351 -16.32 6.93 -9.54
CA GLY A 351 -15.35 5.83 -9.51
C GLY A 351 -15.89 4.61 -8.76
N ALA A 352 -16.47 4.81 -7.58
CA ALA A 352 -17.07 3.72 -6.80
C ALA A 352 -18.29 3.09 -7.51
N GLY A 353 -19.11 3.90 -8.17
CA GLY A 353 -20.22 3.39 -8.99
C GLY A 353 -19.73 2.52 -10.15
N LEU A 354 -18.70 2.97 -10.87
CA LEU A 354 -18.07 2.18 -11.95
C LEU A 354 -17.44 0.90 -11.42
N GLU A 355 -16.74 0.96 -10.28
CA GLU A 355 -16.13 -0.22 -9.67
C GLU A 355 -17.19 -1.25 -9.29
N ILE A 356 -18.31 -0.83 -8.67
CA ILE A 356 -19.46 -1.71 -8.38
C ILE A 356 -20.01 -2.34 -9.66
N VAL A 357 -20.21 -1.55 -10.72
CA VAL A 357 -20.70 -2.08 -12.01
C VAL A 357 -19.72 -3.12 -12.56
N GLY A 358 -18.42 -2.85 -12.57
CA GLY A 358 -17.39 -3.78 -13.02
C GLY A 358 -17.39 -5.08 -12.22
N LEU A 359 -17.48 -5.00 -10.88
CA LEU A 359 -17.58 -6.17 -9.98
C LEU A 359 -18.86 -7.00 -10.24
N LEU A 360 -19.99 -6.34 -10.47
CA LEU A 360 -21.25 -7.04 -10.80
C LEU A 360 -21.18 -7.70 -12.18
N VAL A 361 -20.53 -7.07 -13.17
CA VAL A 361 -20.28 -7.69 -14.48
C VAL A 361 -19.41 -8.94 -14.31
N LEU A 362 -18.34 -8.88 -13.52
CA LEU A 362 -17.50 -10.04 -13.20
C LEU A 362 -18.33 -11.14 -12.52
N TRP A 363 -19.13 -10.78 -11.52
CA TRP A 363 -19.99 -11.72 -10.82
C TRP A 363 -20.95 -12.41 -11.78
N PHE A 364 -21.65 -11.65 -12.63
CA PHE A 364 -22.59 -12.19 -13.61
C PHE A 364 -21.90 -13.12 -14.60
N VAL A 365 -20.74 -12.73 -15.14
CA VAL A 365 -19.98 -13.54 -16.09
C VAL A 365 -19.53 -14.84 -15.45
N VAL A 366 -18.92 -14.81 -14.26
CA VAL A 366 -18.45 -16.03 -13.58
C VAL A 366 -19.61 -16.95 -13.19
N ASN A 367 -20.75 -16.38 -12.78
CA ASN A 367 -21.93 -17.16 -12.39
C ASN A 367 -22.66 -17.78 -13.57
N SER A 368 -22.59 -17.19 -14.77
CA SER A 368 -23.35 -17.62 -15.95
C SER A 368 -22.53 -18.52 -16.90
N GLN A 369 -21.21 -18.58 -16.78
CA GLN A 369 -20.38 -19.41 -17.66
C GLN A 369 -20.46 -20.89 -17.28
N THR A 370 -20.77 -21.73 -18.25
CA THR A 370 -20.61 -23.19 -18.16
C THR A 370 -19.18 -23.61 -18.50
N GLU A 371 -18.55 -22.94 -19.47
CA GLU A 371 -17.15 -23.09 -19.83
C GLU A 371 -16.44 -21.76 -19.65
N PHE A 372 -15.25 -21.79 -19.02
CA PHE A 372 -14.50 -20.58 -18.73
C PHE A 372 -13.95 -19.94 -20.02
N ASN A 373 -14.28 -18.65 -20.19
CA ASN A 373 -13.71 -17.80 -21.23
C ASN A 373 -13.18 -16.51 -20.61
N PHE A 374 -11.85 -16.36 -20.57
CA PHE A 374 -11.16 -15.20 -20.01
C PHE A 374 -11.62 -13.88 -20.63
N TRP A 375 -11.85 -13.85 -21.94
CA TRP A 375 -12.20 -12.60 -22.65
C TRP A 375 -13.52 -12.00 -22.20
N LEU A 376 -14.43 -12.80 -21.66
CA LEU A 376 -15.68 -12.31 -21.08
C LEU A 376 -15.47 -11.57 -19.74
N LEU A 377 -14.37 -11.83 -19.03
CA LEU A 377 -14.02 -11.09 -17.82
C LEU A 377 -13.44 -9.72 -18.12
N VAL A 378 -12.78 -9.54 -19.28
CA VAL A 378 -12.05 -8.31 -19.64
C VAL A 378 -12.88 -7.03 -19.47
N PRO A 379 -14.14 -6.93 -19.96
CA PRO A 379 -14.95 -5.72 -19.76
C PRO A 379 -15.14 -5.37 -18.28
N GLY A 380 -15.49 -6.36 -17.44
CA GLY A 380 -15.66 -6.17 -16.00
C GLY A 380 -14.35 -5.72 -15.33
N MET A 381 -13.23 -6.33 -15.71
CA MET A 381 -11.90 -5.99 -15.19
C MET A 381 -11.49 -4.55 -15.54
N VAL A 382 -11.69 -4.13 -16.80
CA VAL A 382 -11.39 -2.76 -17.23
C VAL A 382 -12.25 -1.74 -16.50
N ILE A 383 -13.56 -2.00 -16.36
CA ILE A 383 -14.49 -1.10 -15.66
C ILE A 383 -14.13 -0.99 -14.18
N THR A 384 -13.82 -2.12 -13.51
CA THR A 384 -13.35 -2.14 -12.12
C THR A 384 -12.07 -1.32 -11.97
N GLY A 385 -11.07 -1.56 -12.82
CA GLY A 385 -9.82 -0.81 -12.80
C GLY A 385 -10.02 0.69 -13.03
N LEU A 386 -10.87 1.08 -13.99
CA LEU A 386 -11.18 2.48 -14.27
C LEU A 386 -11.83 3.16 -13.06
N GLY A 387 -12.78 2.49 -12.39
CA GLY A 387 -13.39 2.97 -11.15
C GLY A 387 -12.36 3.20 -10.04
N SER A 388 -11.51 2.20 -9.78
CA SER A 388 -10.45 2.28 -8.77
C SER A 388 -9.44 3.40 -9.09
N GLY A 389 -9.06 3.57 -10.36
CA GLY A 389 -8.17 4.65 -10.80
C GLY A 389 -8.75 6.04 -10.57
N LEU A 390 -10.05 6.23 -10.86
CA LEU A 390 -10.74 7.49 -10.56
C LEU A 390 -10.72 7.82 -9.07
N ILE A 391 -10.90 6.81 -8.21
CA ILE A 391 -10.94 6.99 -6.76
C ILE A 391 -9.56 7.41 -6.23
N VAL A 392 -8.50 6.67 -6.57
CA VAL A 392 -7.22 6.82 -5.88
C VAL A 392 -6.68 8.23 -5.93
N ALA A 393 -6.62 8.86 -7.12
CA ALA A 393 -6.05 10.19 -7.28
C ALA A 393 -6.87 11.27 -6.55
N ALA A 394 -8.20 11.24 -6.70
CA ALA A 394 -9.09 12.20 -6.04
C ALA A 394 -9.11 12.02 -4.51
N LEU A 395 -9.01 10.78 -4.02
CA LEU A 395 -9.03 10.49 -2.58
C LEU A 395 -7.76 11.00 -1.89
N PHE A 396 -6.59 10.78 -2.48
CA PHE A 396 -5.33 11.34 -1.97
C PHE A 396 -5.37 12.86 -1.92
N ASP A 397 -5.87 13.51 -2.98
CA ASP A 397 -5.96 14.96 -3.08
C ASP A 397 -6.88 15.54 -1.98
N ILE A 398 -8.09 14.98 -1.80
CA ILE A 398 -9.05 15.43 -0.79
C ILE A 398 -8.50 15.21 0.64
N VAL A 399 -7.91 14.06 0.92
CA VAL A 399 -7.44 13.73 2.28
C VAL A 399 -6.22 14.56 2.66
N LEU A 400 -5.24 14.71 1.77
CA LEU A 400 -4.05 15.51 2.03
C LEU A 400 -4.33 17.02 1.96
N GLY A 401 -5.30 17.43 1.15
CA GLY A 401 -5.75 18.83 1.08
C GLY A 401 -6.38 19.32 2.38
N ALA A 402 -6.91 18.44 3.22
CA ALA A 402 -7.41 18.79 4.55
C ALA A 402 -6.30 19.09 5.57
N ALA A 403 -5.03 18.79 5.26
CA ALA A 403 -3.89 19.03 6.16
C ALA A 403 -3.25 20.39 5.89
N ASP A 404 -2.96 21.14 6.94
CA ASP A 404 -2.21 22.40 6.85
C ASP A 404 -0.77 22.11 6.36
N GLU A 405 -0.10 23.11 5.76
CA GLU A 405 1.26 22.95 5.20
C GLU A 405 2.27 22.36 6.21
N THR A 406 2.13 22.70 7.48
CA THR A 406 2.98 22.20 8.57
C THR A 406 2.64 20.77 9.00
N GLU A 407 1.44 20.29 8.71
CA GLU A 407 0.91 18.98 9.11
C GLU A 407 1.03 17.92 8.00
N VAL A 408 1.22 18.31 6.74
CA VAL A 408 1.23 17.40 5.58
C VAL A 408 2.19 16.21 5.76
N GLY A 409 3.35 16.41 6.40
CA GLY A 409 4.30 15.31 6.66
C GLY A 409 3.74 14.26 7.61
N SER A 410 3.08 14.70 8.70
CA SER A 410 2.41 13.80 9.65
C SER A 410 1.16 13.17 9.03
N ALA A 411 0.38 13.97 8.29
CA ALA A 411 -0.82 13.51 7.60
C ALA A 411 -0.54 12.40 6.58
N SER A 412 0.46 12.61 5.72
CA SER A 412 0.85 11.60 4.74
C SER A 412 1.35 10.31 5.37
N GLY A 413 2.08 10.40 6.49
CA GLY A 413 2.52 9.21 7.24
C GLY A 413 1.36 8.40 7.79
N VAL A 414 0.35 9.06 8.39
CA VAL A 414 -0.87 8.39 8.90
C VAL A 414 -1.67 7.79 7.75
N LEU A 415 -1.84 8.53 6.66
CA LEU A 415 -2.57 8.08 5.48
C LEU A 415 -1.93 6.81 4.92
N SER A 416 -0.61 6.79 4.71
CA SER A 416 0.11 5.62 4.22
C SER A 416 0.06 4.45 5.21
N ALA A 417 0.07 4.72 6.52
CA ALA A 417 -0.10 3.68 7.53
C ALA A 417 -1.49 3.06 7.47
N VAL A 418 -2.55 3.87 7.37
CA VAL A 418 -3.94 3.39 7.22
C VAL A 418 -4.09 2.60 5.93
N GLN A 419 -3.53 3.07 4.82
CA GLN A 419 -3.51 2.37 3.54
C GLN A 419 -2.90 0.97 3.68
N SER A 420 -1.70 0.87 4.27
CA SER A 420 -0.97 -0.40 4.38
C SER A 420 -1.64 -1.39 5.35
N ILE A 421 -2.17 -0.90 6.49
CA ILE A 421 -2.92 -1.72 7.45
C ILE A 421 -4.22 -2.22 6.80
N ALA A 422 -4.93 -1.35 6.07
CA ALA A 422 -6.14 -1.71 5.36
C ALA A 422 -5.88 -2.72 4.23
N SER A 423 -4.77 -2.58 3.50
CA SER A 423 -4.32 -3.55 2.50
C SER A 423 -4.08 -4.93 3.13
N SER A 424 -3.40 -4.97 4.28
CA SER A 424 -3.19 -6.22 5.04
C SER A 424 -4.51 -6.83 5.52
N LEU A 425 -5.44 -6.00 6.00
CA LEU A 425 -6.80 -6.43 6.39
C LEU A 425 -7.56 -6.99 5.18
N GLY A 426 -7.45 -6.35 4.01
CA GLY A 426 -8.01 -6.84 2.75
C GLY A 426 -7.50 -8.25 2.43
N VAL A 427 -6.18 -8.46 2.41
CA VAL A 427 -5.58 -9.78 2.19
C VAL A 427 -6.14 -10.83 3.15
N ALA A 428 -6.26 -10.50 4.44
CA ALA A 428 -6.78 -11.42 5.45
C ALA A 428 -8.26 -11.76 5.23
N VAL A 429 -9.12 -10.76 5.04
CA VAL A 429 -10.57 -10.95 4.87
C VAL A 429 -10.88 -11.69 3.57
N PHE A 430 -10.35 -11.21 2.46
CA PHE A 430 -10.61 -11.82 1.15
C PHE A 430 -10.01 -13.23 1.04
N GLY A 431 -8.80 -13.42 1.57
CA GLY A 431 -8.20 -14.75 1.66
C GLY A 431 -9.06 -15.71 2.47
N THR A 432 -9.59 -15.27 3.61
CA THR A 432 -10.49 -16.08 4.45
C THR A 432 -11.76 -16.50 3.67
N VAL A 433 -12.41 -15.55 3.00
CA VAL A 433 -13.65 -15.81 2.23
C VAL A 433 -13.37 -16.73 1.04
N PHE A 434 -12.34 -16.45 0.27
CA PHE A 434 -11.97 -17.22 -0.92
C PHE A 434 -11.57 -18.67 -0.58
N PHE A 435 -10.61 -18.83 0.33
CA PHE A 435 -10.09 -20.14 0.68
C PHE A 435 -11.05 -20.97 1.52
N GLY A 436 -12.02 -20.33 2.20
CA GLY A 436 -13.11 -21.03 2.87
C GLY A 436 -13.91 -21.91 1.92
N GLN A 437 -14.20 -21.43 0.72
CA GLN A 437 -14.90 -22.17 -0.34
C GLN A 437 -13.94 -23.03 -1.18
N ALA A 438 -12.73 -22.54 -1.45
CA ALA A 438 -11.75 -23.29 -2.23
C ALA A 438 -11.36 -24.64 -1.60
N LYS A 439 -11.30 -24.72 -0.27
CA LYS A 439 -11.09 -25.98 0.47
C LYS A 439 -12.19 -27.02 0.23
N LEU A 440 -13.39 -26.58 -0.12
CA LEU A 440 -14.53 -27.45 -0.46
C LEU A 440 -14.57 -27.80 -1.97
N GLY A 441 -13.52 -27.45 -2.73
CA GLY A 441 -13.49 -27.62 -4.19
C GLY A 441 -14.35 -26.59 -4.95
N GLN A 442 -14.88 -25.56 -4.28
CA GLN A 442 -15.81 -24.58 -4.85
C GLN A 442 -15.10 -23.23 -5.13
N ILE A 443 -14.05 -23.24 -5.97
CA ILE A 443 -13.21 -22.06 -6.24
C ILE A 443 -14.04 -20.92 -6.87
N ASN A 444 -14.96 -21.23 -7.80
CA ASN A 444 -15.84 -20.24 -8.40
C ASN A 444 -16.70 -19.55 -7.35
N GLN A 445 -17.27 -20.32 -6.41
CA GLN A 445 -18.05 -19.75 -5.29
C GLN A 445 -17.19 -18.89 -4.37
N GLY A 446 -15.93 -19.26 -4.18
CA GLY A 446 -14.95 -18.44 -3.45
C GLY A 446 -14.76 -17.06 -4.08
N LEU A 447 -14.62 -17.01 -5.41
CA LEU A 447 -14.56 -15.74 -6.13
C LEU A 447 -15.88 -14.97 -6.01
N LEU A 448 -17.03 -15.60 -6.29
CA LEU A 448 -18.34 -14.96 -6.24
C LEU A 448 -18.62 -14.32 -4.86
N ASN A 449 -18.34 -15.03 -3.76
CA ASN A 449 -18.49 -14.51 -2.41
C ASN A 449 -17.55 -13.32 -2.14
N SER A 450 -16.32 -13.40 -2.64
CA SER A 450 -15.33 -12.32 -2.50
C SER A 450 -15.73 -11.06 -3.29
N LEU A 451 -16.34 -11.22 -4.48
CA LEU A 451 -16.88 -10.10 -5.24
C LEU A 451 -17.98 -9.35 -4.47
N TRP A 452 -18.84 -10.07 -3.73
CA TRP A 452 -19.83 -9.45 -2.85
C TRP A 452 -19.18 -8.68 -1.69
N VAL A 453 -18.06 -9.16 -1.13
CA VAL A 453 -17.31 -8.40 -0.13
C VAL A 453 -16.78 -7.09 -0.75
N SER A 454 -16.22 -7.14 -1.98
CA SER A 454 -15.77 -5.94 -2.69
C SER A 454 -16.92 -4.95 -2.93
N VAL A 455 -18.07 -5.42 -3.41
CA VAL A 455 -19.28 -4.60 -3.61
C VAL A 455 -19.69 -3.96 -2.29
N GLY A 456 -19.74 -4.72 -1.20
CA GLY A 456 -20.09 -4.22 0.13
C GLY A 456 -19.15 -3.10 0.61
N LEU A 457 -17.84 -3.26 0.42
CA LEU A 457 -16.85 -2.23 0.75
C LEU A 457 -17.04 -0.96 -0.09
N MET A 458 -17.32 -1.10 -1.39
CA MET A 458 -17.56 0.06 -2.27
C MET A 458 -18.89 0.76 -1.97
N VAL A 459 -19.92 0.02 -1.58
CA VAL A 459 -21.19 0.62 -1.09
C VAL A 459 -20.96 1.39 0.19
N LEU A 460 -20.21 0.84 1.17
CA LEU A 460 -19.82 1.56 2.38
C LEU A 460 -18.98 2.80 2.05
N PHE A 461 -18.06 2.70 1.09
CA PHE A 461 -17.29 3.84 0.60
C PHE A 461 -18.22 4.93 0.04
N LEU A 462 -19.21 4.58 -0.79
CA LEU A 462 -20.20 5.53 -1.30
C LEU A 462 -21.00 6.21 -0.19
N VAL A 463 -21.35 5.49 0.88
CA VAL A 463 -22.03 6.06 2.06
C VAL A 463 -21.14 7.05 2.82
N VAL A 464 -19.83 6.84 2.79
CA VAL A 464 -18.84 7.73 3.45
C VAL A 464 -18.57 8.99 2.63
N THR A 465 -18.60 8.91 1.28
CA THR A 465 -18.23 10.04 0.41
C THR A 465 -19.01 11.34 0.62
N PRO A 466 -20.34 11.36 0.97
CA PRO A 466 -21.06 12.61 1.23
C PRO A 466 -20.52 13.44 2.40
N PHE A 467 -19.80 12.80 3.32
CA PHE A 467 -19.21 13.46 4.49
C PHE A 467 -17.83 14.08 4.19
N LEU A 468 -17.28 13.83 2.99
CA LEU A 468 -16.08 14.49 2.51
C LEU A 468 -16.39 15.90 1.97
N PRO A 469 -15.43 16.84 1.98
CA PRO A 469 -15.61 18.16 1.38
C PRO A 469 -15.95 18.05 -0.11
N LYS A 470 -16.66 19.04 -0.61
CA LYS A 470 -17.07 19.05 -2.04
C LYS A 470 -15.88 19.24 -2.96
N GLN A 471 -14.93 20.09 -2.55
CA GLN A 471 -13.67 20.35 -3.26
C GLN A 471 -12.52 20.49 -2.26
N THR A 472 -11.30 20.42 -2.72
CA THR A 472 -10.07 20.47 -1.90
C THR A 472 -9.90 21.82 -1.17
N ASN A 473 -10.59 22.87 -1.60
CA ASN A 473 -10.53 24.23 -1.04
C ASN A 473 -11.77 24.62 -0.23
N ASP A 474 -12.71 23.73 0.03
CA ASP A 474 -13.84 23.91 0.96
C ASP A 474 -13.43 23.40 2.37
#